data_e9137dbca98c99e530951559f913f24b
#
_entry.id   e9137dbca98c99e530951559f913f24b
#
_cell.length_a   1.000
_cell.length_b   1.000
_cell.length_c   1.000
_cell.angle_alpha   90.00
_cell.angle_beta   90.00
_cell.angle_gamma   90.00
#
_symmetry.space_group_name_H-M   'P 1'
#
loop_
_entity.id
_entity.type
_entity.pdbx_description
1 polymer ?
#
loop_
_entity_poly.entity_id
_entity_poly.type
_entity_poly.pdbx_seq_one_letter_code
_entity_poly.pdbx_strand_id
1 'polypeptide(L)'
;QQFFEQRYGFKKCLLTTSCTDALEMAAILCDIQPGDEVIIPSYTFVSTALAFVRQGAKIVFADSMANHPNIDADKIEALITSRTKVIVPVHYAGVACDMDKIMALADKYNLLVVEDAAQAIDSYYNPLPPKGGSCSPLGARGSLSAFSFHETKNIISGEGGMLAINDERFIHRAEIIWEKGTNRAEFFRGEVNKYGWVDTGSSFLPSEIIAAFLWAQIENLDDIQARRKALWQMYYDGLKPLADKGYFKLPEIPDYATNNAHMFYLVCRSLEERTTLIAHLRRNDILSVFHYLSLHSSDYYRDKHDGRKLPNCDHFADCLVRLPMFYELKEEEVE
;
A
#
# COMPACT_ATOMS: atom_id res chain seq x y z
N GLN A 1 12.33 -6.38 -13.07
CA GLN A 1 12.32 -7.11 -11.81
C GLN A 1 13.66 -6.96 -11.10
N GLN A 2 14.78 -7.34 -11.72
CA GLN A 2 16.14 -7.25 -11.16
C GLN A 2 16.50 -5.86 -10.60
N PHE A 3 16.05 -4.78 -11.24
CA PHE A 3 16.25 -3.44 -10.73
C PHE A 3 15.70 -3.26 -9.30
N PHE A 4 14.47 -3.72 -9.06
CA PHE A 4 13.83 -3.61 -7.74
C PHE A 4 14.50 -4.53 -6.71
N GLU A 5 14.88 -5.74 -7.12
CA GLU A 5 15.63 -6.68 -6.29
C GLU A 5 16.96 -6.07 -5.82
N GLN A 6 17.70 -5.45 -6.75
CA GLN A 6 19.01 -4.84 -6.45
C GLN A 6 18.88 -3.52 -5.66
N ARG A 7 17.93 -2.65 -6.03
CA ARG A 7 17.79 -1.33 -5.40
C ARG A 7 17.24 -1.44 -3.98
N TYR A 8 16.29 -2.32 -3.74
CA TYR A 8 15.57 -2.41 -2.46
C TYR A 8 15.89 -3.67 -1.64
N GLY A 9 16.69 -4.57 -2.19
CA GLY A 9 17.11 -5.79 -1.49
C GLY A 9 16.03 -6.85 -1.35
N PHE A 10 14.96 -6.80 -2.15
CA PHE A 10 13.96 -7.85 -2.22
C PHE A 10 14.60 -9.15 -2.76
N LYS A 11 14.23 -10.29 -2.21
CA LYS A 11 14.79 -11.57 -2.65
C LYS A 11 14.30 -11.98 -4.03
N LYS A 12 13.05 -11.65 -4.34
CA LYS A 12 12.45 -11.87 -5.65
C LYS A 12 11.36 -10.83 -5.91
N CYS A 13 11.29 -10.36 -7.15
CA CYS A 13 10.20 -9.51 -7.64
C CYS A 13 9.53 -10.16 -8.84
N LEU A 14 8.20 -10.17 -8.85
CA LEU A 14 7.38 -10.60 -9.98
C LEU A 14 6.46 -9.44 -10.38
N LEU A 15 6.64 -8.91 -11.60
CA LEU A 15 5.73 -7.89 -12.12
C LEU A 15 4.36 -8.50 -12.37
N THR A 16 3.31 -7.76 -12.04
CA THR A 16 1.92 -8.17 -12.21
C THR A 16 1.15 -7.15 -13.04
N THR A 17 -0.01 -7.54 -13.58
CA THR A 17 -0.87 -6.65 -14.37
C THR A 17 -1.49 -5.55 -13.52
N SER A 18 -1.57 -5.74 -12.21
CA SER A 18 -2.01 -4.72 -11.23
C SER A 18 -1.46 -5.03 -9.83
N CYS A 19 -1.50 -4.05 -8.93
CA CYS A 19 -1.26 -4.29 -7.50
C CYS A 19 -2.31 -5.22 -6.90
N THR A 20 -3.55 -5.18 -7.41
CA THR A 20 -4.61 -6.11 -7.01
C THR A 20 -4.19 -7.55 -7.27
N ASP A 21 -3.62 -7.84 -8.43
CA ASP A 21 -3.11 -9.17 -8.77
C ASP A 21 -1.94 -9.59 -7.86
N ALA A 22 -1.05 -8.65 -7.50
CA ALA A 22 0.02 -8.93 -6.54
C ALA A 22 -0.54 -9.31 -5.15
N LEU A 23 -1.58 -8.61 -4.68
CA LEU A 23 -2.28 -8.94 -3.44
C LEU A 23 -3.03 -10.29 -3.53
N GLU A 24 -3.64 -10.59 -4.67
CA GLU A 24 -4.30 -11.89 -4.92
C GLU A 24 -3.29 -13.04 -4.91
N MET A 25 -2.13 -12.85 -5.54
CA MET A 25 -1.02 -13.81 -5.45
C MET A 25 -0.57 -14.00 -3.99
N ALA A 26 -0.43 -12.91 -3.23
CA ALA A 26 -0.05 -12.98 -1.83
C ALA A 26 -1.09 -13.76 -1.00
N ALA A 27 -2.40 -13.55 -1.23
CA ALA A 27 -3.46 -14.28 -0.55
C ALA A 27 -3.42 -15.80 -0.87
N ILE A 28 -3.15 -16.18 -2.12
CA ILE A 28 -2.97 -17.58 -2.52
C ILE A 28 -1.72 -18.17 -1.86
N LEU A 29 -0.60 -17.43 -1.85
CA LEU A 29 0.66 -17.87 -1.24
C LEU A 29 0.55 -18.05 0.27
N CYS A 30 -0.22 -17.20 0.94
CA CYS A 30 -0.53 -17.34 2.36
C CYS A 30 -1.44 -18.55 2.65
N ASP A 31 -1.89 -19.28 1.62
CA ASP A 31 -2.78 -20.43 1.74
C ASP A 31 -4.03 -20.13 2.57
N ILE A 32 -4.67 -19.01 2.25
CA ILE A 32 -5.90 -18.57 2.92
C ILE A 32 -7.03 -19.56 2.64
N GLN A 33 -7.69 -20.00 3.69
CA GLN A 33 -8.83 -20.89 3.64
C GLN A 33 -10.12 -20.20 4.09
N PRO A 34 -11.29 -20.68 3.67
CA PRO A 34 -12.56 -20.16 4.14
C PRO A 34 -12.65 -20.16 5.67
N GLY A 35 -12.88 -18.96 6.25
CA GLY A 35 -12.97 -18.75 7.70
C GLY A 35 -11.67 -18.31 8.38
N ASP A 36 -10.54 -18.34 7.68
CA ASP A 36 -9.33 -17.66 8.18
C ASP A 36 -9.57 -16.17 8.35
N GLU A 37 -8.98 -15.56 9.36
CA GLU A 37 -9.11 -14.15 9.64
C GLU A 37 -7.87 -13.38 9.17
N VAL A 38 -8.10 -12.24 8.51
CA VAL A 38 -7.06 -11.33 8.04
C VAL A 38 -7.31 -9.94 8.63
N ILE A 39 -6.32 -9.40 9.36
CA ILE A 39 -6.41 -8.08 9.98
C ILE A 39 -5.91 -7.03 8.99
N ILE A 40 -6.77 -6.04 8.69
CA ILE A 40 -6.54 -4.98 7.68
C ILE A 40 -7.04 -3.65 8.24
N PRO A 41 -6.40 -2.48 7.96
CA PRO A 41 -7.00 -1.20 8.29
C PRO A 41 -8.30 -1.01 7.49
N SER A 42 -9.31 -0.40 8.12
CA SER A 42 -10.57 -0.14 7.40
C SER A 42 -10.46 1.04 6.42
N TYR A 43 -9.58 1.99 6.68
CA TYR A 43 -9.34 3.12 5.80
C TYR A 43 -8.26 2.77 4.76
N THR A 44 -8.67 2.08 3.72
CA THR A 44 -7.80 1.66 2.61
C THR A 44 -8.59 1.48 1.31
N PHE A 45 -7.88 1.23 0.22
CA PHE A 45 -8.51 0.84 -1.05
C PHE A 45 -9.06 -0.58 -0.97
N VAL A 46 -10.14 -0.83 -1.69
CA VAL A 46 -10.87 -2.12 -1.64
C VAL A 46 -10.01 -3.33 -1.97
N SER A 47 -9.00 -3.19 -2.84
CA SER A 47 -8.14 -4.31 -3.28
C SER A 47 -7.39 -4.97 -2.12
N THR A 48 -7.02 -4.19 -1.08
CA THR A 48 -6.36 -4.72 0.12
C THR A 48 -7.20 -5.82 0.80
N ALA A 49 -8.52 -5.62 0.88
CA ALA A 49 -9.43 -6.60 1.46
C ALA A 49 -9.89 -7.65 0.43
N LEU A 50 -10.21 -7.21 -0.80
CA LEU A 50 -10.79 -8.04 -1.85
C LEU A 50 -9.95 -9.27 -2.16
N ALA A 51 -8.63 -9.13 -2.23
CA ALA A 51 -7.71 -10.20 -2.52
C ALA A 51 -7.88 -11.41 -1.57
N PHE A 52 -8.02 -11.14 -0.28
CA PHE A 52 -8.21 -12.16 0.75
C PHE A 52 -9.66 -12.66 0.82
N VAL A 53 -10.64 -11.77 0.61
CA VAL A 53 -12.06 -12.15 0.54
C VAL A 53 -12.31 -13.17 -0.59
N ARG A 54 -11.63 -13.02 -1.72
CA ARG A 54 -11.73 -13.99 -2.85
C ARG A 54 -11.23 -15.39 -2.49
N GLN A 55 -10.32 -15.51 -1.52
CA GLN A 55 -9.88 -16.80 -0.98
C GLN A 55 -10.76 -17.30 0.18
N GLY A 56 -11.84 -16.56 0.54
CA GLY A 56 -12.77 -16.93 1.60
C GLY A 56 -12.40 -16.40 2.99
N ALA A 57 -11.44 -15.51 3.10
CA ALA A 57 -11.09 -14.90 4.38
C ALA A 57 -12.23 -14.07 4.96
N LYS A 58 -12.32 -14.07 6.27
CA LYS A 58 -13.05 -13.08 7.05
C LYS A 58 -12.12 -11.90 7.38
N ILE A 59 -12.47 -10.70 6.93
CA ILE A 59 -11.70 -9.52 7.25
C ILE A 59 -12.05 -9.02 8.65
N VAL A 60 -11.02 -8.79 9.44
CA VAL A 60 -11.07 -8.17 10.76
C VAL A 60 -10.50 -6.76 10.63
N PHE A 61 -11.38 -5.77 10.57
CA PHE A 61 -10.94 -4.39 10.39
C PHE A 61 -10.33 -3.80 11.66
N ALA A 62 -9.15 -3.22 11.52
CA ALA A 62 -8.50 -2.41 12.54
C ALA A 62 -8.76 -0.92 12.28
N ASP A 63 -8.73 -0.13 13.36
CA ASP A 63 -8.84 1.33 13.28
C ASP A 63 -7.50 1.95 12.85
N SER A 64 -7.56 3.18 12.35
CA SER A 64 -6.39 4.01 12.09
C SER A 64 -5.85 4.65 13.36
N MET A 65 -4.63 5.17 13.30
CA MET A 65 -4.08 6.06 14.32
C MET A 65 -4.93 7.34 14.40
N ALA A 66 -4.90 8.04 15.52
CA ALA A 66 -5.68 9.28 15.69
C ALA A 66 -5.15 10.47 14.85
N ASN A 67 -3.88 10.44 14.49
CA ASN A 67 -3.18 11.50 13.78
C ASN A 67 -2.67 11.10 12.39
N HIS A 68 -2.81 9.82 12.02
CA HIS A 68 -2.36 9.31 10.73
C HIS A 68 -3.30 8.21 10.21
N PRO A 69 -3.57 8.14 8.88
CA PRO A 69 -4.44 7.11 8.30
C PRO A 69 -3.95 5.66 8.43
N ASN A 70 -2.67 5.43 8.71
CA ASN A 70 -2.13 4.08 8.91
C ASN A 70 -2.81 3.34 10.05
N ILE A 71 -2.78 2.01 9.97
CA ILE A 71 -3.29 1.11 11.02
C ILE A 71 -2.66 1.43 12.38
N ASP A 72 -3.49 1.46 13.42
CA ASP A 72 -3.03 1.60 14.80
C ASP A 72 -2.47 0.27 15.31
N ALA A 73 -1.16 0.14 15.30
CA ALA A 73 -0.47 -1.11 15.68
C ALA A 73 -0.77 -1.52 17.14
N ASP A 74 -1.03 -0.57 18.04
CA ASP A 74 -1.34 -0.85 19.44
C ASP A 74 -2.72 -1.51 19.64
N LYS A 75 -3.59 -1.44 18.63
CA LYS A 75 -4.91 -2.07 18.65
C LYS A 75 -4.97 -3.43 17.98
N ILE A 76 -3.91 -3.84 17.25
CA ILE A 76 -3.92 -5.10 16.49
C ILE A 76 -4.03 -6.32 17.41
N GLU A 77 -3.28 -6.34 18.51
CA GLU A 77 -3.21 -7.52 19.38
C GLU A 77 -4.58 -7.97 19.89
N ALA A 78 -5.45 -7.03 20.25
CA ALA A 78 -6.81 -7.30 20.72
C ALA A 78 -7.73 -7.92 19.64
N LEU A 79 -7.32 -7.89 18.37
CA LEU A 79 -8.07 -8.45 17.24
C LEU A 79 -7.63 -9.86 16.88
N ILE A 80 -6.51 -10.31 17.42
CA ILE A 80 -5.93 -11.62 17.08
C ILE A 80 -6.75 -12.73 17.74
N THR A 81 -7.13 -13.72 16.94
CA THR A 81 -7.80 -14.95 17.39
C THR A 81 -7.02 -16.18 16.91
N SER A 82 -7.46 -17.37 17.29
CA SER A 82 -6.90 -18.63 16.79
C SER A 82 -7.10 -18.83 15.26
N ARG A 83 -7.92 -18.03 14.62
CA ARG A 83 -8.17 -18.05 13.17
C ARG A 83 -7.37 -16.98 12.41
N THR A 84 -6.76 -16.05 13.11
CA THR A 84 -5.95 -15.01 12.48
C THR A 84 -4.73 -15.64 11.80
N LYS A 85 -4.52 -15.32 10.53
CA LYS A 85 -3.44 -15.87 9.71
C LYS A 85 -2.49 -14.81 9.17
N VAL A 86 -3.05 -13.65 8.81
CA VAL A 86 -2.28 -12.57 8.16
C VAL A 86 -2.64 -11.22 8.77
N ILE A 87 -1.61 -10.36 8.90
CA ILE A 87 -1.78 -8.92 9.11
C ILE A 87 -1.37 -8.21 7.82
N VAL A 88 -2.20 -7.28 7.33
CA VAL A 88 -1.93 -6.50 6.11
C VAL A 88 -1.86 -5.01 6.47
N PRO A 89 -0.69 -4.50 6.86
CA PRO A 89 -0.49 -3.06 6.99
C PRO A 89 -0.52 -2.38 5.62
N VAL A 90 -1.10 -1.19 5.55
CA VAL A 90 -1.12 -0.35 4.35
C VAL A 90 -0.29 0.89 4.62
N HIS A 91 0.75 1.12 3.83
CA HIS A 91 1.61 2.30 3.96
C HIS A 91 0.98 3.51 3.27
N TYR A 92 -0.02 4.10 3.94
CA TYR A 92 -0.81 5.19 3.37
C TYR A 92 0.06 6.40 3.05
N ALA A 93 -0.17 6.99 1.87
CA ALA A 93 0.59 8.13 1.32
C ALA A 93 2.11 7.87 1.20
N GLY A 94 2.55 6.62 1.20
CA GLY A 94 3.95 6.23 1.19
C GLY A 94 4.65 6.40 2.56
N VAL A 95 3.89 6.56 3.64
CA VAL A 95 4.40 6.69 5.01
C VAL A 95 4.30 5.34 5.73
N ALA A 96 5.37 4.93 6.39
CA ALA A 96 5.43 3.64 7.06
C ALA A 96 4.39 3.47 8.18
N CYS A 97 3.80 2.28 8.27
CA CYS A 97 3.20 1.79 9.52
C CYS A 97 4.30 1.53 10.58
N ASP A 98 3.94 1.41 11.85
CA ASP A 98 4.85 0.98 12.92
C ASP A 98 5.19 -0.51 12.73
N MET A 99 6.16 -0.77 11.84
CA MET A 99 6.50 -2.13 11.45
C MET A 99 7.21 -2.91 12.56
N ASP A 100 7.89 -2.24 13.49
CA ASP A 100 8.51 -2.95 14.62
C ASP A 100 7.45 -3.60 15.51
N LYS A 101 6.37 -2.87 15.84
CA LYS A 101 5.27 -3.43 16.62
C LYS A 101 4.51 -4.51 15.83
N ILE A 102 4.24 -4.28 14.54
CA ILE A 102 3.52 -5.25 13.72
C ILE A 102 4.29 -6.55 13.57
N MET A 103 5.60 -6.49 13.29
CA MET A 103 6.45 -7.68 13.18
C MET A 103 6.58 -8.41 14.50
N ALA A 104 6.72 -7.69 15.63
CA ALA A 104 6.77 -8.31 16.96
C ALA A 104 5.46 -9.09 17.27
N LEU A 105 4.30 -8.58 16.87
CA LEU A 105 3.03 -9.30 17.00
C LEU A 105 2.98 -10.51 16.08
N ALA A 106 3.42 -10.37 14.83
CA ALA A 106 3.45 -11.45 13.87
C ALA A 106 4.34 -12.62 14.37
N ASP A 107 5.52 -12.31 14.89
CA ASP A 107 6.42 -13.30 15.49
C ASP A 107 5.80 -13.97 16.72
N LYS A 108 5.20 -13.18 17.63
CA LYS A 108 4.56 -13.68 18.85
C LYS A 108 3.42 -14.66 18.59
N TYR A 109 2.65 -14.42 17.55
CA TYR A 109 1.45 -15.20 17.22
C TYR A 109 1.62 -16.10 15.99
N ASN A 110 2.85 -16.18 15.45
CA ASN A 110 3.19 -16.94 14.23
C ASN A 110 2.26 -16.58 13.05
N LEU A 111 2.13 -15.29 12.78
CA LEU A 111 1.31 -14.75 11.70
C LEU A 111 2.19 -14.34 10.52
N LEU A 112 1.63 -14.35 9.33
CA LEU A 112 2.26 -13.76 8.15
C LEU A 112 1.97 -12.25 8.10
N VAL A 113 2.90 -11.48 7.52
CA VAL A 113 2.70 -10.06 7.20
C VAL A 113 2.81 -9.86 5.70
N VAL A 114 1.76 -9.28 5.11
CA VAL A 114 1.72 -8.86 3.71
C VAL A 114 1.62 -7.33 3.69
N GLU A 115 2.68 -6.65 3.27
CA GLU A 115 2.66 -5.19 3.20
C GLU A 115 1.92 -4.72 1.94
N ASP A 116 0.83 -3.98 2.10
CA ASP A 116 0.26 -3.21 0.99
C ASP A 116 1.11 -1.94 0.82
N ALA A 117 2.07 -2.03 -0.07
CA ALA A 117 3.03 -0.99 -0.42
C ALA A 117 2.64 -0.27 -1.71
N ALA A 118 1.34 -0.28 -2.09
CA ALA A 118 0.83 0.32 -3.32
C ALA A 118 1.18 1.80 -3.50
N GLN A 119 1.52 2.50 -2.44
CA GLN A 119 1.87 3.92 -2.41
C GLN A 119 3.32 4.16 -1.94
N ALA A 120 4.12 3.11 -1.74
CA ALA A 120 5.32 3.16 -0.91
C ALA A 120 6.64 3.01 -1.66
N ILE A 121 6.62 3.05 -3.01
CA ILE A 121 7.87 2.99 -3.78
C ILE A 121 8.83 4.09 -3.32
N ASP A 122 10.10 3.76 -3.12
CA ASP A 122 11.16 4.67 -2.67
C ASP A 122 10.88 5.35 -1.31
N SER A 123 10.10 4.70 -0.45
CA SER A 123 9.93 5.04 0.96
C SER A 123 10.67 4.07 1.86
N TYR A 124 11.05 4.55 3.06
CA TYR A 124 11.90 3.79 3.99
C TYR A 124 11.38 3.86 5.42
N TYR A 125 11.59 2.76 6.14
CA TYR A 125 11.42 2.64 7.57
C TYR A 125 12.76 2.86 8.29
N ASN A 126 12.77 3.59 9.42
CA ASN A 126 13.97 3.95 10.18
C ASN A 126 15.09 4.56 9.31
N PRO A 127 14.87 5.69 8.63
CA PRO A 127 15.86 6.31 7.75
C PRO A 127 17.13 6.77 8.49
N LEU A 128 17.00 7.06 9.80
CA LEU A 128 18.09 7.42 10.70
C LEU A 128 18.02 6.50 11.93
N PRO A 129 18.44 5.23 11.81
CA PRO A 129 18.27 4.29 12.88
C PRO A 129 19.02 4.74 14.14
N PRO A 130 18.38 4.70 15.33
CA PRO A 130 19.10 4.77 16.58
C PRO A 130 20.14 3.63 16.63
N LYS A 131 21.17 3.75 17.44
CA LYS A 131 22.28 2.77 17.50
C LYS A 131 21.76 1.34 17.47
N GLY A 132 22.02 0.63 16.37
CA GLY A 132 21.62 -0.78 16.17
C GLY A 132 20.38 -1.02 15.31
N GLY A 133 19.64 0.02 14.87
CA GLY A 133 18.55 -0.12 13.91
C GLY A 133 19.05 -0.18 12.46
N SER A 134 18.26 -0.76 11.56
CA SER A 134 18.55 -0.77 10.12
C SER A 134 17.53 0.06 9.36
N CYS A 135 18.00 0.90 8.43
CA CYS A 135 17.14 1.50 7.43
C CYS A 135 16.66 0.40 6.47
N SER A 136 15.36 0.29 6.24
CA SER A 136 14.80 -0.67 5.29
C SER A 136 13.78 -0.02 4.37
N PRO A 137 13.77 -0.36 3.07
CA PRO A 137 12.70 0.09 2.18
C PRO A 137 11.36 -0.49 2.65
N LEU A 138 10.27 0.26 2.42
CA LEU A 138 8.93 -0.25 2.69
C LEU A 138 8.64 -1.41 1.73
N GLY A 139 7.95 -2.41 2.25
CA GLY A 139 7.71 -3.66 1.54
C GLY A 139 8.79 -4.73 1.76
N ALA A 140 9.86 -4.43 2.52
CA ALA A 140 10.96 -5.38 2.74
C ALA A 140 10.90 -6.09 4.11
N ARG A 141 9.93 -5.78 4.95
CA ARG A 141 9.85 -6.32 6.32
C ARG A 141 8.86 -7.48 6.46
N GLY A 142 7.72 -7.40 5.77
CA GLY A 142 6.78 -8.51 5.70
C GLY A 142 7.30 -9.66 4.82
N SER A 143 6.67 -10.82 4.91
CA SER A 143 7.01 -11.97 4.07
C SER A 143 6.80 -11.69 2.58
N LEU A 144 5.76 -10.92 2.28
CA LEU A 144 5.33 -10.54 0.94
C LEU A 144 4.93 -9.07 0.94
N SER A 145 5.04 -8.40 -0.21
CA SER A 145 4.53 -7.05 -0.38
C SER A 145 4.04 -6.78 -1.80
N ALA A 146 3.02 -5.92 -1.92
CA ALA A 146 2.41 -5.56 -3.18
C ALA A 146 2.62 -4.07 -3.50
N PHE A 147 3.16 -3.78 -4.68
CA PHE A 147 3.38 -2.43 -5.20
C PHE A 147 2.46 -2.14 -6.37
N SER A 148 2.15 -0.86 -6.58
CA SER A 148 1.31 -0.39 -7.68
C SER A 148 2.09 0.53 -8.61
N PHE A 149 1.89 0.33 -9.90
CA PHE A 149 2.36 1.20 -10.97
C PHE A 149 1.18 1.73 -11.81
N HIS A 150 0.00 1.82 -11.20
CA HIS A 150 -1.18 2.48 -11.77
C HIS A 150 -0.86 3.96 -12.09
N GLU A 151 -1.57 4.56 -13.05
CA GLU A 151 -1.35 5.94 -13.52
C GLU A 151 -1.34 7.02 -12.43
N THR A 152 -1.89 6.74 -11.24
CA THR A 152 -1.92 7.67 -10.10
C THR A 152 -0.69 7.57 -9.19
N LYS A 153 0.26 6.68 -9.47
CA LYS A 153 1.41 6.41 -8.60
C LYS A 153 2.63 7.29 -8.91
N ASN A 154 3.67 7.16 -8.11
CA ASN A 154 4.90 7.96 -8.27
C ASN A 154 5.61 7.64 -9.58
N ILE A 155 5.75 6.34 -9.88
CA ILE A 155 6.15 5.82 -11.18
C ILE A 155 5.02 4.95 -11.72
N ILE A 156 4.81 4.97 -13.01
CA ILE A 156 3.59 4.43 -13.62
C ILE A 156 3.89 3.51 -14.79
N SER A 157 2.94 2.64 -15.09
CA SER A 157 2.91 1.84 -16.33
C SER A 157 1.53 1.84 -17.01
N GLY A 158 0.70 2.85 -16.67
CA GLY A 158 -0.72 2.88 -16.99
C GLY A 158 -1.50 2.01 -16.01
N GLU A 159 -1.47 0.72 -16.19
CA GLU A 159 -1.80 -0.31 -15.21
C GLU A 159 -0.58 -1.18 -14.96
N GLY A 160 -0.39 -1.61 -13.72
CA GLY A 160 0.71 -2.50 -13.35
C GLY A 160 0.90 -2.62 -11.85
N GLY A 161 1.59 -3.66 -11.47
CA GLY A 161 1.95 -3.93 -10.09
C GLY A 161 3.19 -4.82 -9.99
N MET A 162 3.54 -5.15 -8.77
CA MET A 162 4.65 -6.04 -8.46
C MET A 162 4.39 -6.73 -7.12
N LEU A 163 4.57 -8.04 -7.10
CA LEU A 163 4.76 -8.79 -5.87
C LEU A 163 6.25 -8.83 -5.55
N ALA A 164 6.64 -8.28 -4.41
CA ALA A 164 7.97 -8.49 -3.86
C ALA A 164 7.92 -9.56 -2.76
N ILE A 165 8.88 -10.46 -2.78
CA ILE A 165 8.95 -11.64 -1.92
C ILE A 165 10.21 -11.52 -1.08
N ASN A 166 10.06 -11.52 0.24
CA ASN A 166 11.16 -11.44 1.19
C ASN A 166 11.42 -12.77 1.89
N ASP A 167 10.44 -13.67 1.92
CA ASP A 167 10.55 -15.01 2.45
C ASP A 167 10.74 -16.01 1.31
N GLU A 168 11.93 -16.63 1.26
CA GLU A 168 12.33 -17.55 0.19
C GLU A 168 11.40 -18.75 0.03
N ARG A 169 10.67 -19.13 1.08
CA ARG A 169 9.71 -20.24 1.05
C ARG A 169 8.62 -20.05 0.01
N PHE A 170 8.31 -18.78 -0.34
CA PHE A 170 7.25 -18.47 -1.30
C PHE A 170 7.73 -18.38 -2.75
N ILE A 171 9.03 -18.23 -3.03
CA ILE A 171 9.57 -17.91 -4.37
C ILE A 171 9.13 -18.94 -5.41
N HIS A 172 9.38 -20.22 -5.14
CA HIS A 172 9.09 -21.30 -6.10
C HIS A 172 7.59 -21.35 -6.44
N ARG A 173 6.72 -21.35 -5.44
CA ARG A 173 5.26 -21.40 -5.65
C ARG A 173 4.74 -20.12 -6.30
N ALA A 174 5.35 -18.96 -6.02
CA ALA A 174 4.97 -17.70 -6.62
C ALA A 174 5.19 -17.68 -8.14
N GLU A 175 6.30 -18.23 -8.64
CA GLU A 175 6.55 -18.36 -10.08
C GLU A 175 5.50 -19.24 -10.77
N ILE A 176 5.06 -20.31 -10.11
CA ILE A 176 4.01 -21.21 -10.61
C ILE A 176 2.66 -20.49 -10.68
N ILE A 177 2.24 -19.85 -9.58
CA ILE A 177 0.97 -19.10 -9.49
C ILE A 177 0.95 -17.98 -10.51
N TRP A 178 2.05 -17.27 -10.69
CA TRP A 178 2.21 -16.15 -11.61
C TRP A 178 1.96 -16.55 -13.06
N GLU A 179 2.40 -17.74 -13.47
CA GLU A 179 2.19 -18.30 -14.81
C GLU A 179 1.12 -19.40 -14.85
N LYS A 180 -0.09 -19.08 -14.41
CA LYS A 180 -1.30 -19.92 -14.60
C LYS A 180 -1.27 -21.26 -13.86
N GLY A 181 -0.47 -21.39 -12.81
CA GLY A 181 -0.31 -22.64 -12.08
C GLY A 181 0.55 -23.67 -12.82
N THR A 182 1.42 -23.22 -13.73
CA THR A 182 2.32 -24.10 -14.48
C THR A 182 3.76 -23.98 -14.02
N ASN A 183 4.52 -25.05 -14.10
CA ASN A 183 5.95 -25.03 -13.82
C ASN A 183 6.79 -24.66 -15.05
N ARG A 184 6.30 -23.74 -15.88
CA ARG A 184 6.94 -23.31 -17.12
C ARG A 184 8.31 -22.66 -16.89
N ALA A 185 8.48 -21.90 -15.79
CA ALA A 185 9.76 -21.31 -15.44
C ALA A 185 10.84 -22.35 -15.23
N GLU A 186 10.53 -23.46 -14.57
CA GLU A 186 11.46 -24.60 -14.37
C GLU A 186 11.86 -25.24 -15.72
N PHE A 187 10.92 -25.34 -16.66
CA PHE A 187 11.23 -25.85 -17.98
C PHE A 187 12.24 -24.96 -18.72
N PHE A 188 12.08 -23.64 -18.68
CA PHE A 188 13.03 -22.74 -19.32
C PHE A 188 14.40 -22.70 -18.63
N ARG A 189 14.48 -23.02 -17.35
CA ARG A 189 15.75 -23.21 -16.62
C ARG A 189 16.38 -24.60 -16.84
N GLY A 190 15.67 -25.49 -17.53
CA GLY A 190 16.16 -26.87 -17.78
C GLY A 190 16.03 -27.82 -16.59
N GLU A 191 15.23 -27.45 -15.59
CA GLU A 191 15.02 -28.25 -14.38
C GLU A 191 14.04 -29.42 -14.59
N VAL A 192 13.14 -29.25 -15.56
CA VAL A 192 12.18 -30.29 -15.98
C VAL A 192 12.17 -30.44 -17.51
N ASN A 193 11.89 -31.64 -18.01
CA ASN A 193 11.86 -31.94 -19.45
C ASN A 193 10.60 -31.44 -20.14
N LYS A 194 9.52 -31.23 -19.42
CA LYS A 194 8.22 -30.70 -19.89
C LYS A 194 7.58 -29.93 -18.75
N TYR A 195 6.80 -28.90 -19.08
CA TYR A 195 5.99 -28.22 -18.08
C TYR A 195 4.53 -28.68 -18.18
N GLY A 196 3.82 -28.54 -17.07
CA GLY A 196 2.42 -28.91 -16.95
C GLY A 196 1.68 -28.02 -15.95
N TRP A 197 0.42 -28.30 -15.77
CA TRP A 197 -0.40 -27.65 -14.73
C TRP A 197 -0.17 -28.35 -13.39
N VAL A 198 0.39 -27.66 -12.42
CA VAL A 198 0.86 -28.24 -11.15
C VAL A 198 0.26 -27.60 -9.89
N ASP A 199 -0.33 -26.39 -10.01
CA ASP A 199 -0.98 -25.69 -8.90
C ASP A 199 -2.09 -24.77 -9.44
N THR A 200 -2.82 -24.11 -8.54
CA THR A 200 -3.68 -22.97 -8.90
C THR A 200 -2.84 -21.80 -9.42
N GLY A 201 -3.47 -20.88 -10.14
CA GLY A 201 -2.82 -19.67 -10.62
C GLY A 201 -3.69 -18.90 -11.60
N SER A 202 -3.15 -17.81 -12.11
CA SER A 202 -3.77 -17.01 -13.16
C SER A 202 -2.72 -16.39 -14.08
N SER A 203 -3.16 -15.67 -15.09
CA SER A 203 -2.27 -14.91 -15.98
C SER A 203 -1.92 -13.57 -15.31
N PHE A 204 -1.08 -13.61 -14.28
CA PHE A 204 -0.72 -12.43 -13.50
C PHE A 204 0.38 -11.57 -14.13
N LEU A 205 1.17 -12.14 -15.04
CA LEU A 205 2.28 -11.42 -15.67
C LEU A 205 1.80 -10.34 -16.65
N PRO A 206 2.41 -9.13 -16.65
CA PRO A 206 2.07 -8.09 -17.62
C PRO A 206 2.67 -8.38 -19.00
N SER A 207 2.25 -7.63 -20.00
CA SER A 207 2.90 -7.64 -21.31
C SER A 207 4.26 -6.94 -21.27
N GLU A 208 5.13 -7.26 -22.23
CA GLU A 208 6.43 -6.59 -22.42
C GLU A 208 6.27 -5.08 -22.71
N ILE A 209 5.15 -4.66 -23.30
CA ILE A 209 4.85 -3.24 -23.55
C ILE A 209 4.70 -2.50 -22.22
N ILE A 210 3.96 -3.06 -21.26
CA ILE A 210 3.78 -2.48 -19.91
C ILE A 210 5.13 -2.46 -19.17
N ALA A 211 5.91 -3.53 -19.27
CA ALA A 211 7.23 -3.61 -18.66
C ALA A 211 8.20 -2.57 -19.24
N ALA A 212 8.18 -2.35 -20.55
CA ALA A 212 8.99 -1.33 -21.22
C ALA A 212 8.58 0.09 -20.84
N PHE A 213 7.28 0.35 -20.71
CA PHE A 213 6.78 1.65 -20.22
C PHE A 213 7.25 1.91 -18.78
N LEU A 214 7.12 0.92 -17.90
CA LEU A 214 7.61 1.02 -16.53
C LEU A 214 9.13 1.25 -16.50
N TRP A 215 9.89 0.62 -17.39
CA TRP A 215 11.34 0.80 -17.45
C TRP A 215 11.72 2.27 -17.74
N ALA A 216 11.05 2.92 -18.67
CA ALA A 216 11.27 4.33 -18.95
C ALA A 216 11.01 5.25 -17.73
N GLN A 217 10.04 4.90 -16.88
CA GLN A 217 9.80 5.60 -15.61
C GLN A 217 10.91 5.32 -14.58
N ILE A 218 11.38 4.08 -14.52
CA ILE A 218 12.45 3.66 -13.60
C ILE A 218 13.76 4.40 -13.91
N GLU A 219 14.10 4.60 -15.19
CA GLU A 219 15.29 5.36 -15.61
C GLU A 219 15.26 6.82 -15.11
N ASN A 220 14.09 7.36 -14.81
CA ASN A 220 13.88 8.71 -14.30
C ASN A 220 13.41 8.75 -12.84
N LEU A 221 13.45 7.63 -12.10
CA LEU A 221 12.87 7.52 -10.76
C LEU A 221 13.40 8.59 -9.80
N ASP A 222 14.70 8.81 -9.77
CA ASP A 222 15.32 9.75 -8.82
C ASP A 222 14.91 11.20 -9.09
N ASP A 223 14.80 11.60 -10.37
CA ASP A 223 14.31 12.91 -10.79
C ASP A 223 12.82 13.08 -10.45
N ILE A 224 12.00 12.08 -10.77
CA ILE A 224 10.57 12.09 -10.43
C ILE A 224 10.36 12.24 -8.93
N GLN A 225 11.11 11.50 -8.12
CA GLN A 225 11.00 11.57 -6.66
C GLN A 225 11.48 12.90 -6.11
N ALA A 226 12.59 13.46 -6.62
CA ALA A 226 13.08 14.77 -6.23
C ALA A 226 12.04 15.87 -6.51
N ARG A 227 11.45 15.88 -7.72
CA ARG A 227 10.42 16.84 -8.11
C ARG A 227 9.18 16.72 -7.23
N ARG A 228 8.67 15.49 -7.00
CA ARG A 228 7.50 15.27 -6.15
C ARG A 228 7.73 15.76 -4.72
N LYS A 229 8.91 15.48 -4.14
CA LYS A 229 9.27 15.94 -2.79
C LYS A 229 9.34 17.47 -2.71
N ALA A 230 9.85 18.15 -3.74
CA ALA A 230 9.88 19.61 -3.80
C ALA A 230 8.46 20.20 -3.80
N LEU A 231 7.55 19.68 -4.65
CA LEU A 231 6.15 20.13 -4.68
C LEU A 231 5.42 19.85 -3.36
N TRP A 232 5.66 18.71 -2.76
CA TRP A 232 5.09 18.35 -1.45
C TRP A 232 5.51 19.33 -0.36
N GLN A 233 6.79 19.69 -0.36
CA GLN A 233 7.34 20.65 0.60
C GLN A 233 6.75 22.05 0.41
N MET A 234 6.57 22.50 -0.84
CA MET A 234 5.91 23.78 -1.14
C MET A 234 4.47 23.83 -0.58
N TYR A 235 3.67 22.77 -0.80
CA TYR A 235 2.35 22.68 -0.19
C TYR A 235 2.43 22.76 1.34
N TYR A 236 3.37 22.01 1.93
CA TYR A 236 3.50 21.95 3.38
C TYR A 236 3.83 23.31 3.97
N ASP A 237 4.83 23.99 3.42
CA ASP A 237 5.29 25.29 3.91
C ASP A 237 4.23 26.40 3.67
N GLY A 238 3.60 26.41 2.51
CA GLY A 238 2.56 27.37 2.17
C GLY A 238 1.29 27.24 3.02
N LEU A 239 0.91 26.02 3.37
CA LEU A 239 -0.30 25.75 4.13
C LEU A 239 -0.11 25.69 5.64
N LYS A 240 1.14 25.58 6.11
CA LYS A 240 1.47 25.50 7.54
C LYS A 240 0.93 26.69 8.36
N PRO A 241 1.00 27.96 7.93
CA PRO A 241 0.45 29.07 8.69
C PRO A 241 -1.08 28.99 8.91
N LEU A 242 -1.81 28.31 8.03
CA LEU A 242 -3.26 28.10 8.16
C LEU A 242 -3.55 26.90 9.07
N ALA A 243 -2.74 25.85 8.97
CA ALA A 243 -2.82 24.70 9.87
C ALA A 243 -2.52 25.09 11.33
N ASP A 244 -1.51 25.94 11.54
CA ASP A 244 -1.16 26.47 12.88
C ASP A 244 -2.30 27.31 13.51
N LYS A 245 -3.18 27.87 12.67
CA LYS A 245 -4.42 28.55 13.13
C LYS A 245 -5.59 27.57 13.38
N GLY A 246 -5.40 26.26 13.13
CA GLY A 246 -6.38 25.22 13.39
C GLY A 246 -7.47 25.08 12.34
N TYR A 247 -7.28 25.60 11.11
CA TYR A 247 -8.27 25.44 10.04
C TYR A 247 -8.37 23.99 9.54
N PHE A 248 -7.24 23.27 9.48
CA PHE A 248 -7.13 21.87 9.12
C PHE A 248 -5.83 21.29 9.71
N LYS A 249 -5.65 19.97 9.60
CA LYS A 249 -4.38 19.32 9.93
C LYS A 249 -3.62 19.01 8.64
N LEU A 250 -2.29 19.12 8.71
CA LEU A 250 -1.35 18.67 7.68
C LEU A 250 -0.96 17.20 7.89
N PRO A 251 -0.38 16.53 6.85
CA PRO A 251 0.17 15.20 7.02
C PRO A 251 1.28 15.19 8.08
N GLU A 252 1.21 14.23 8.99
CA GLU A 252 2.27 13.97 9.96
C GLU A 252 3.16 12.84 9.43
N ILE A 253 4.47 13.02 9.49
CA ILE A 253 5.45 12.00 9.13
C ILE A 253 6.13 11.55 10.42
N PRO A 254 5.91 10.30 10.87
CA PRO A 254 6.58 9.79 12.07
C PRO A 254 8.11 9.74 11.89
N ASP A 255 8.85 9.88 13.00
CA ASP A 255 10.32 9.87 12.99
C ASP A 255 10.92 8.58 12.41
N TYR A 256 10.18 7.48 12.48
CA TYR A 256 10.56 6.19 11.92
C TYR A 256 10.25 6.05 10.42
N ALA A 257 9.72 7.06 9.75
CA ALA A 257 9.28 6.99 8.37
C ALA A 257 9.88 8.09 7.49
N THR A 258 10.10 7.79 6.21
CA THR A 258 10.28 8.81 5.18
C THR A 258 8.94 9.14 4.52
N ASN A 259 8.95 10.23 3.74
CA ASN A 259 7.88 10.62 2.84
C ASN A 259 8.37 10.52 1.38
N ASN A 260 7.70 9.75 0.55
CA ASN A 260 7.99 9.65 -0.89
C ASN A 260 7.14 10.63 -1.72
N ALA A 261 6.40 11.51 -1.07
CA ALA A 261 5.52 12.48 -1.73
C ALA A 261 4.54 11.82 -2.73
N HIS A 262 3.95 10.68 -2.34
CA HIS A 262 2.94 10.02 -3.16
C HIS A 262 1.71 10.91 -3.37
N MET A 263 1.28 11.61 -2.33
CA MET A 263 0.19 12.57 -2.36
C MET A 263 0.39 13.67 -1.33
N PHE A 264 -0.27 14.80 -1.52
CA PHE A 264 -0.47 15.79 -0.46
C PHE A 264 -1.94 15.80 -0.06
N TYR A 265 -2.23 15.83 1.25
CA TYR A 265 -3.59 15.84 1.76
C TYR A 265 -3.76 16.79 2.94
N LEU A 266 -5.00 17.19 3.17
CA LEU A 266 -5.45 17.96 4.33
C LEU A 266 -6.48 17.13 5.08
N VAL A 267 -6.57 17.30 6.41
CA VAL A 267 -7.65 16.74 7.21
C VAL A 267 -8.47 17.89 7.79
N CYS A 268 -9.65 18.11 7.22
CA CYS A 268 -10.62 19.09 7.67
C CYS A 268 -11.20 18.71 9.04
N ARG A 269 -11.88 19.63 9.70
CA ARG A 269 -12.50 19.40 11.02
C ARG A 269 -13.81 18.62 10.94
N SER A 270 -14.49 18.65 9.78
CA SER A 270 -15.77 17.98 9.56
C SER A 270 -15.98 17.62 8.09
N LEU A 271 -16.94 16.71 7.85
CA LEU A 271 -17.43 16.35 6.52
C LEU A 271 -17.97 17.57 5.74
N GLU A 272 -18.66 18.50 6.43
CA GLU A 272 -19.21 19.69 5.83
C GLU A 272 -18.10 20.62 5.32
N GLU A 273 -17.09 20.87 6.17
CA GLU A 273 -15.93 21.69 5.75
C GLU A 273 -15.17 21.05 4.58
N ARG A 274 -14.94 19.75 4.62
CA ARG A 274 -14.31 18.99 3.55
C ARG A 274 -15.08 19.14 2.23
N THR A 275 -16.40 18.96 2.29
CA THR A 275 -17.25 19.03 1.11
C THR A 275 -17.28 20.45 0.55
N THR A 276 -17.37 21.46 1.41
CA THR A 276 -17.33 22.88 1.03
C THR A 276 -15.99 23.26 0.39
N LEU A 277 -14.88 22.78 0.97
CA LEU A 277 -13.54 23.03 0.44
C LEU A 277 -13.36 22.43 -0.96
N ILE A 278 -13.76 21.17 -1.17
CA ILE A 278 -13.69 20.52 -2.48
C ILE A 278 -14.54 21.29 -3.51
N ALA A 279 -15.75 21.71 -3.13
CA ALA A 279 -16.62 22.48 -4.01
C ALA A 279 -16.04 23.86 -4.33
N HIS A 280 -15.37 24.52 -3.37
CA HIS A 280 -14.70 25.79 -3.57
C HIS A 280 -13.51 25.65 -4.52
N LEU A 281 -12.63 24.69 -4.29
CA LEU A 281 -11.46 24.42 -5.13
C LEU A 281 -11.86 24.10 -6.57
N ARG A 282 -12.89 23.26 -6.75
CA ARG A 282 -13.43 22.95 -8.10
C ARG A 282 -13.94 24.19 -8.84
N ARG A 283 -14.59 25.15 -8.16
CA ARG A 283 -15.03 26.42 -8.77
C ARG A 283 -13.88 27.33 -9.20
N ASN A 284 -12.68 27.06 -8.69
CA ASN A 284 -11.44 27.75 -9.05
C ASN A 284 -10.53 26.87 -9.91
N ASP A 285 -11.08 25.89 -10.61
CA ASP A 285 -10.39 24.97 -11.52
C ASP A 285 -9.30 24.11 -10.85
N ILE A 286 -9.38 23.92 -9.53
CA ILE A 286 -8.49 23.07 -8.76
C ILE A 286 -9.17 21.73 -8.47
N LEU A 287 -8.69 20.65 -9.10
CA LEU A 287 -9.25 19.30 -8.91
C LEU A 287 -8.73 18.68 -7.61
N SER A 288 -9.48 18.83 -6.55
CA SER A 288 -9.26 18.13 -5.28
C SER A 288 -10.32 17.06 -5.07
N VAL A 289 -9.98 16.00 -4.36
CA VAL A 289 -10.88 14.86 -4.16
C VAL A 289 -10.77 14.34 -2.73
N PHE A 290 -11.84 13.68 -2.24
CA PHE A 290 -11.77 12.84 -1.05
C PHE A 290 -10.92 11.60 -1.35
N HIS A 291 -10.49 10.88 -0.30
CA HIS A 291 -9.75 9.64 -0.50
C HIS A 291 -10.29 8.57 0.45
N TYR A 292 -10.74 7.48 -0.17
CA TYR A 292 -11.36 6.30 0.43
C TYR A 292 -12.64 6.55 1.26
N LEU A 293 -13.43 5.51 1.35
CA LEU A 293 -14.47 5.32 2.34
C LEU A 293 -14.05 4.18 3.26
N SER A 294 -14.50 4.18 4.50
CA SER A 294 -14.22 3.09 5.43
C SER A 294 -14.84 1.78 4.91
N LEU A 295 -14.02 0.74 4.75
CA LEU A 295 -14.47 -0.53 4.18
C LEU A 295 -15.48 -1.26 5.06
N HIS A 296 -15.37 -1.13 6.39
CA HIS A 296 -16.28 -1.78 7.34
C HIS A 296 -17.72 -1.29 7.20
N SER A 297 -17.93 -0.05 6.75
CA SER A 297 -19.25 0.57 6.53
C SER A 297 -19.74 0.48 5.10
N SER A 298 -18.95 -0.12 4.18
CA SER A 298 -19.33 -0.26 2.77
C SER A 298 -20.57 -1.13 2.60
N ASP A 299 -21.32 -0.92 1.52
CA ASP A 299 -22.51 -1.72 1.18
C ASP A 299 -22.21 -3.21 1.08
N TYR A 300 -20.99 -3.56 0.68
CA TYR A 300 -20.59 -4.96 0.55
C TYR A 300 -20.22 -5.62 1.89
N TYR A 301 -19.67 -4.86 2.86
CA TYR A 301 -19.07 -5.46 4.04
C TYR A 301 -19.77 -5.13 5.37
N ARG A 302 -20.60 -4.09 5.45
CA ARG A 302 -21.24 -3.63 6.69
C ARG A 302 -22.01 -4.73 7.44
N ASP A 303 -22.71 -5.63 6.71
CA ASP A 303 -23.47 -6.73 7.32
C ASP A 303 -22.57 -7.93 7.72
N LYS A 304 -21.29 -7.93 7.34
CA LYS A 304 -20.27 -8.93 7.67
C LYS A 304 -19.33 -8.47 8.76
N HIS A 305 -19.30 -7.16 9.00
CA HIS A 305 -18.49 -6.55 10.07
C HIS A 305 -19.08 -6.88 11.43
N ASP A 306 -18.23 -6.99 12.45
CA ASP A 306 -18.61 -7.35 13.82
C ASP A 306 -19.27 -6.21 14.62
N GLY A 307 -19.50 -5.07 14.02
CA GLY A 307 -20.17 -3.91 14.62
C GLY A 307 -19.28 -3.03 15.49
N ARG A 308 -17.97 -3.30 15.60
CA ARG A 308 -17.04 -2.41 16.32
C ARG A 308 -16.98 -1.06 15.62
N LYS A 309 -16.90 0.02 16.41
CA LYS A 309 -16.67 1.37 15.89
C LYS A 309 -15.20 1.56 15.58
N LEU A 310 -14.92 2.20 14.44
CA LEU A 310 -13.58 2.53 13.98
C LEU A 310 -13.51 4.06 13.73
N PRO A 311 -13.57 4.86 14.82
CA PRO A 311 -13.82 6.30 14.72
C PRO A 311 -12.72 7.07 13.99
N ASN A 312 -11.47 6.62 14.04
CA ASN A 312 -10.39 7.28 13.32
C ASN A 312 -10.47 7.01 11.81
N CYS A 313 -10.80 5.77 11.40
CA CYS A 313 -11.06 5.46 9.99
C CYS A 313 -12.19 6.31 9.42
N ASP A 314 -13.31 6.43 10.18
CA ASP A 314 -14.45 7.23 9.76
C ASP A 314 -14.12 8.72 9.71
N HIS A 315 -13.33 9.22 10.66
CA HIS A 315 -12.86 10.60 10.65
C HIS A 315 -12.03 10.90 9.39
N PHE A 316 -11.09 10.05 9.00
CA PHE A 316 -10.34 10.24 7.76
C PHE A 316 -11.22 10.12 6.52
N ALA A 317 -12.17 9.17 6.47
CA ALA A 317 -13.11 9.03 5.37
C ALA A 317 -13.96 10.29 5.17
N ASP A 318 -14.38 10.93 6.27
CA ASP A 318 -15.18 12.15 6.23
C ASP A 318 -14.38 13.41 5.96
N CYS A 319 -13.16 13.52 6.48
CA CYS A 319 -12.46 14.80 6.60
C CYS A 319 -11.26 14.98 5.68
N LEU A 320 -10.73 13.91 5.07
CA LEU A 320 -9.49 13.99 4.28
C LEU A 320 -9.77 14.49 2.86
N VAL A 321 -8.94 15.45 2.41
CA VAL A 321 -8.92 16.01 1.05
C VAL A 321 -7.53 15.83 0.46
N ARG A 322 -7.45 15.30 -0.75
CA ARG A 322 -6.22 15.27 -1.54
C ARG A 322 -6.16 16.49 -2.46
N LEU A 323 -5.00 17.15 -2.48
CA LEU A 323 -4.69 18.21 -3.43
C LEU A 323 -4.03 17.63 -4.69
N PRO A 324 -4.05 18.37 -5.82
CA PRO A 324 -3.36 17.97 -7.04
C PRO A 324 -1.87 17.73 -6.78
N MET A 325 -1.33 16.60 -7.25
CA MET A 325 0.08 16.30 -7.11
C MET A 325 0.55 15.34 -8.20
N PHE A 326 1.26 15.88 -9.20
CA PHE A 326 1.80 15.16 -10.34
C PHE A 326 3.12 15.81 -10.77
N TYR A 327 3.91 15.14 -11.59
CA TYR A 327 5.27 15.56 -11.93
C TYR A 327 5.33 16.91 -12.63
N GLU A 328 4.41 17.15 -13.59
CA GLU A 328 4.35 18.37 -14.41
C GLU A 328 3.71 19.57 -13.70
N LEU A 329 3.20 19.41 -12.48
CA LEU A 329 2.62 20.51 -11.71
C LEU A 329 3.65 21.62 -11.52
N LYS A 330 3.28 22.83 -11.92
CA LYS A 330 4.16 24.01 -11.81
C LYS A 330 4.13 24.58 -10.40
N GLU A 331 5.19 25.28 -10.04
CA GLU A 331 5.30 25.92 -8.72
C GLU A 331 4.23 27.00 -8.54
N GLU A 332 3.99 27.80 -9.59
CA GLU A 332 2.93 28.83 -9.63
C GLU A 332 1.50 28.27 -9.49
N GLU A 333 1.31 26.98 -9.80
CA GLU A 333 0.02 26.29 -9.63
C GLU A 333 -0.15 25.73 -8.22
N VAL A 334 0.95 25.59 -7.46
CA VAL A 334 0.92 25.21 -6.04
C VAL A 334 0.65 26.42 -5.15
N GLU A 335 1.15 27.63 -5.51
CA GLU A 335 0.92 28.89 -4.81
C GLU A 335 -0.54 29.38 -4.93
#